data_b993b09e146d93c7fbd03d07cbf5a4f1
#
_entry.id   b993b09e146d93c7fbd03d07cbf5a4f1
#
_cell.length_a   1.000
_cell.length_b   1.000
_cell.length_c   1.000
_cell.angle_alpha   90.00
_cell.angle_beta   90.00
_cell.angle_gamma   90.00
#
_symmetry.space_group_name_H-M   'P 1'
#
loop_
_entity.id
_entity.type
_entity.pdbx_description
1 polymer ?
#
loop_
_entity_poly.entity_id
_entity_poly.type
_entity_poly.pdbx_seq_one_letter_code
_entity_poly.pdbx_strand_id
1 'polypeptide(L)'
;MEEQATHDSKKDVDQNKALAIIGYIFPFLFFVPLITDAKNSHYAKFHANQQLNLLLAIIIVNIAGTIIPVLGWFLILPIGTIILIVLAIMGIVNAAKGETKPLPITGGFTLIR
;
A
#
# COMPACT_ATOMS: atom_id res chain seq x y z
N MET A 1 -2.90 -4.24 23.30
CA MET A 1 -3.47 -4.16 21.96
C MET A 1 -2.87 -3.03 21.13
N GLU A 2 -2.81 -1.84 21.72
CA GLU A 2 -2.13 -0.75 21.06
C GLU A 2 -0.69 -1.09 20.72
N GLU A 3 -0.04 -1.72 21.66
CA GLU A 3 1.30 -2.19 21.49
C GLU A 3 1.41 -3.17 20.32
N GLN A 4 0.45 -4.08 20.21
CA GLN A 4 0.40 -5.00 19.09
C GLN A 4 0.08 -4.33 17.78
N ALA A 5 -0.71 -3.25 17.83
CA ALA A 5 -1.03 -2.50 16.62
C ALA A 5 0.17 -1.72 16.09
N THR A 6 1.02 -1.23 17.00
CA THR A 6 2.18 -0.40 16.62
C THR A 6 3.47 -1.19 16.58
N HIS A 7 3.53 -2.28 17.34
CA HIS A 7 4.73 -3.09 17.48
C HIS A 7 4.39 -4.55 17.25
N ASP A 8 4.20 -4.91 16.00
CA ASP A 8 4.00 -6.30 15.65
C ASP A 8 5.20 -7.11 16.13
N SER A 9 4.97 -8.35 16.48
CA SER A 9 6.07 -9.20 16.91
C SER A 9 7.13 -9.28 15.82
N LYS A 10 8.38 -9.33 16.23
CA LYS A 10 9.48 -9.42 15.29
C LYS A 10 9.34 -10.63 14.37
N LYS A 11 8.85 -11.74 14.91
CA LYS A 11 8.63 -12.95 14.13
C LYS A 11 7.59 -12.72 13.03
N ASP A 12 6.50 -12.05 13.38
CA ASP A 12 5.44 -11.75 12.43
C ASP A 12 5.96 -10.87 11.28
N VAL A 13 6.68 -9.82 11.63
CA VAL A 13 7.27 -8.92 10.65
C VAL A 13 8.26 -9.65 9.77
N ASP A 14 9.17 -10.43 10.38
CA ASP A 14 10.20 -11.13 9.61
C ASP A 14 9.62 -12.13 8.62
N GLN A 15 8.53 -12.80 9.01
CA GLN A 15 7.87 -13.77 8.13
C GLN A 15 7.16 -13.12 6.96
N ASN A 16 6.65 -11.92 7.15
CA ASN A 16 5.77 -11.28 6.16
C ASN A 16 6.37 -10.07 5.47
N LYS A 17 7.58 -9.70 5.85
CA LYS A 17 8.22 -8.49 5.33
C LYS A 17 8.39 -8.52 3.81
N ALA A 18 8.91 -9.62 3.28
CA ALA A 18 9.14 -9.73 1.84
C ALA A 18 7.82 -9.61 1.07
N LEU A 19 6.78 -10.25 1.56
CA LEU A 19 5.47 -10.21 0.92
C LEU A 19 4.90 -8.80 0.95
N ALA A 20 5.06 -8.08 2.07
CA ALA A 20 4.61 -6.70 2.17
C ALA A 20 5.35 -5.80 1.19
N ILE A 21 6.66 -5.93 1.09
CA ILE A 21 7.45 -5.12 0.18
C ILE A 21 7.05 -5.38 -1.28
N ILE A 22 6.90 -6.65 -1.65
CA ILE A 22 6.50 -7.03 -2.99
C ILE A 22 5.14 -6.43 -3.35
N GLY A 23 4.23 -6.38 -2.40
CA GLY A 23 2.91 -5.80 -2.63
C GLY A 23 2.93 -4.31 -2.93
N TYR A 24 3.94 -3.57 -2.48
CA TYR A 24 4.06 -2.17 -2.86
C TYR A 24 4.66 -2.00 -4.25
N ILE A 25 5.50 -2.94 -4.66
CA ILE A 25 6.05 -2.93 -6.03
C ILE A 25 4.95 -3.33 -7.02
N PHE A 26 4.15 -4.32 -6.64
CA PHE A 26 3.02 -4.80 -7.45
C PHE A 26 1.75 -4.74 -6.60
N PRO A 27 1.09 -3.56 -6.49
CA PRO A 27 -0.05 -3.40 -5.58
C PRO A 27 -1.23 -4.35 -5.83
N PHE A 28 -1.35 -4.87 -7.05
CA PHE A 28 -2.40 -5.85 -7.32
C PHE A 28 -2.19 -7.17 -6.55
N LEU A 29 -1.03 -7.36 -5.95
CA LEU A 29 -0.77 -8.53 -5.11
C LEU A 29 -1.23 -8.35 -3.65
N PHE A 30 -1.94 -7.26 -3.36
CA PHE A 30 -2.42 -6.98 -2.00
C PHE A 30 -3.18 -8.14 -1.38
N PHE A 31 -3.83 -8.93 -2.19
CA PHE A 31 -4.69 -10.02 -1.71
C PHE A 31 -3.92 -11.26 -1.27
N VAL A 32 -2.65 -11.38 -1.68
CA VAL A 32 -1.87 -12.60 -1.39
C VAL A 32 -1.80 -12.91 0.11
N PRO A 33 -1.50 -11.94 1.00
CA PRO A 33 -1.50 -12.24 2.43
C PRO A 33 -2.85 -12.72 2.95
N LEU A 34 -3.94 -12.32 2.30
CA LEU A 34 -5.29 -12.64 2.77
C LEU A 34 -5.69 -14.08 2.49
N ILE A 35 -5.00 -14.76 1.57
CA ILE A 35 -5.28 -16.16 1.22
C ILE A 35 -4.21 -17.09 1.77
N THR A 36 -3.31 -16.58 2.60
CA THR A 36 -2.25 -17.35 3.24
C THR A 36 -2.41 -17.27 4.75
N ASP A 37 -1.49 -17.91 5.48
CA ASP A 37 -1.47 -17.81 6.93
C ASP A 37 -1.26 -16.39 7.42
N ALA A 38 -0.72 -15.52 6.57
CA ALA A 38 -0.52 -14.12 6.89
C ALA A 38 -1.83 -13.36 7.08
N LYS A 39 -2.98 -13.93 6.73
CA LYS A 39 -4.28 -13.30 6.96
C LYS A 39 -4.54 -12.96 8.43
N ASN A 40 -3.86 -13.66 9.34
CA ASN A 40 -3.98 -13.41 10.78
C ASN A 40 -2.94 -12.40 11.30
N SER A 41 -2.04 -11.95 10.43
CA SER A 41 -1.00 -11.00 10.80
C SER A 41 -1.53 -9.58 10.72
N HIS A 42 -1.43 -8.84 11.82
CA HIS A 42 -1.79 -7.42 11.83
C HIS A 42 -0.90 -6.65 10.86
N TYR A 43 0.39 -6.92 10.87
CA TYR A 43 1.36 -6.26 10.00
C TYR A 43 1.04 -6.50 8.52
N ALA A 44 0.83 -7.76 8.13
CA ALA A 44 0.55 -8.09 6.74
C ALA A 44 -0.78 -7.50 6.28
N LYS A 45 -1.80 -7.58 7.15
CA LYS A 45 -3.12 -7.04 6.83
C LYS A 45 -3.09 -5.52 6.71
N PHE A 46 -2.34 -4.85 7.57
CA PHE A 46 -2.20 -3.40 7.49
C PHE A 46 -1.61 -2.99 6.14
N HIS A 47 -0.50 -3.63 5.75
CA HIS A 47 0.14 -3.29 4.48
C HIS A 47 -0.72 -3.70 3.28
N ALA A 48 -1.50 -4.77 3.39
CA ALA A 48 -2.46 -5.12 2.34
C ALA A 48 -3.50 -4.02 2.15
N ASN A 49 -3.99 -3.43 3.24
CA ASN A 49 -4.91 -2.29 3.16
C ASN A 49 -4.27 -1.09 2.47
N GLN A 50 -3.03 -0.77 2.83
CA GLN A 50 -2.32 0.34 2.20
C GLN A 50 -2.10 0.09 0.71
N GLN A 51 -1.79 -1.13 0.36
CA GLN A 51 -1.59 -1.52 -1.04
C GLN A 51 -2.89 -1.45 -1.84
N LEU A 52 -4.00 -1.88 -1.24
CA LEU A 52 -5.29 -1.77 -1.90
C LEU A 52 -5.67 -0.31 -2.14
N ASN A 53 -5.47 0.54 -1.14
CA ASN A 53 -5.72 1.97 -1.30
C ASN A 53 -4.84 2.57 -2.40
N LEU A 54 -3.58 2.16 -2.46
CA LEU A 54 -2.65 2.60 -3.48
C LEU A 54 -3.11 2.13 -4.87
N LEU A 55 -3.55 0.88 -4.97
CA LEU A 55 -4.06 0.32 -6.23
C LEU A 55 -5.27 1.11 -6.73
N LEU A 56 -6.21 1.42 -5.82
CA LEU A 56 -7.37 2.21 -6.18
C LEU A 56 -6.97 3.61 -6.66
N ALA A 57 -5.99 4.22 -6.00
CA ALA A 57 -5.47 5.51 -6.42
C ALA A 57 -4.83 5.43 -7.81
N ILE A 58 -4.08 4.37 -8.08
CA ILE A 58 -3.49 4.16 -9.40
C ILE A 58 -4.58 4.09 -10.46
N ILE A 59 -5.64 3.34 -10.20
CA ILE A 59 -6.76 3.20 -11.13
C ILE A 59 -7.43 4.55 -11.36
N ILE A 60 -7.71 5.29 -10.29
CA ILE A 60 -8.36 6.60 -10.37
C ILE A 60 -7.51 7.59 -11.18
N VAL A 61 -6.21 7.66 -10.90
CA VAL A 61 -5.30 8.56 -11.61
C VAL A 61 -5.24 8.22 -13.09
N ASN A 62 -5.19 6.94 -13.41
CA ASN A 62 -5.12 6.52 -14.81
C ASN A 62 -6.42 6.79 -15.55
N ILE A 63 -7.56 6.56 -14.92
CA ILE A 63 -8.85 6.86 -15.53
C ILE A 63 -9.00 8.35 -15.75
N ALA A 64 -8.81 9.15 -14.69
CA ALA A 64 -8.96 10.60 -14.79
C ALA A 64 -7.95 11.19 -15.78
N GLY A 65 -6.71 10.72 -15.73
CA GLY A 65 -5.68 11.22 -16.62
C GLY A 65 -5.93 10.89 -18.08
N THR A 66 -6.60 9.78 -18.35
CA THR A 66 -6.91 9.37 -19.73
C THR A 66 -8.14 10.09 -20.26
N ILE A 67 -9.16 10.26 -19.42
CA ILE A 67 -10.43 10.85 -19.83
C ILE A 67 -10.33 12.35 -20.07
N ILE A 68 -9.57 13.06 -19.23
CA ILE A 68 -9.45 14.51 -19.33
C ILE A 68 -8.36 14.84 -20.35
N PRO A 69 -8.70 15.37 -21.54
CA PRO A 69 -7.68 15.66 -22.55
C PRO A 69 -6.81 16.84 -22.10
N VAL A 70 -5.58 16.85 -22.51
CA VAL A 70 -4.55 17.85 -22.23
C VAL A 70 -4.17 17.88 -20.74
N LEU A 71 -5.07 18.33 -19.85
CA LEU A 71 -4.77 18.37 -18.42
C LEU A 71 -4.48 16.99 -17.87
N GLY A 72 -5.27 16.00 -18.28
CA GLY A 72 -5.05 14.63 -17.84
C GLY A 72 -3.72 14.08 -18.31
N TRP A 73 -3.40 14.32 -19.59
CA TRP A 73 -2.19 13.75 -20.19
C TRP A 73 -0.92 14.43 -19.72
N PHE A 74 -0.95 15.74 -19.49
CA PHE A 74 0.24 16.52 -19.19
C PHE A 74 0.40 16.88 -17.72
N LEU A 75 -0.66 16.81 -16.93
CA LEU A 75 -0.62 17.12 -15.51
C LEU A 75 -0.97 15.91 -14.65
N ILE A 76 -2.16 15.34 -14.84
CA ILE A 76 -2.65 14.29 -13.96
C ILE A 76 -1.78 13.03 -14.05
N LEU A 77 -1.50 12.56 -15.26
CA LEU A 77 -0.71 11.35 -15.44
C LEU A 77 0.74 11.52 -14.94
N PRO A 78 1.48 12.56 -15.38
CA PRO A 78 2.87 12.69 -14.91
C PRO A 78 2.95 12.96 -13.42
N ILE A 79 2.22 13.94 -12.93
CA ILE A 79 2.29 14.34 -11.53
C ILE A 79 1.71 13.24 -10.63
N GLY A 80 0.57 12.70 -11.01
CA GLY A 80 -0.05 11.62 -10.26
C GLY A 80 0.85 10.39 -10.18
N THR A 81 1.49 10.04 -11.29
CA THR A 81 2.41 8.91 -11.32
C THR A 81 3.58 9.12 -10.37
N ILE A 82 4.16 10.31 -10.37
CA ILE A 82 5.28 10.64 -9.47
C ILE A 82 4.83 10.51 -8.01
N ILE A 83 3.66 11.05 -7.67
CA ILE A 83 3.13 10.97 -6.31
C ILE A 83 2.92 9.52 -5.90
N LEU A 84 2.34 8.71 -6.78
CA LEU A 84 2.08 7.31 -6.50
C LEU A 84 3.36 6.51 -6.31
N ILE A 85 4.39 6.80 -7.10
CA ILE A 85 5.69 6.16 -6.94
C ILE A 85 6.30 6.51 -5.58
N VAL A 86 6.22 7.78 -5.18
CA VAL A 86 6.71 8.21 -3.88
C VAL A 86 5.96 7.48 -2.76
N LEU A 87 4.63 7.37 -2.87
CA LEU A 87 3.84 6.64 -1.88
C LEU A 87 4.23 5.17 -1.81
N ALA A 88 4.46 4.55 -2.96
CA ALA A 88 4.89 3.15 -2.99
C ALA A 88 6.26 2.98 -2.31
N ILE A 89 7.18 3.89 -2.56
CA ILE A 89 8.50 3.85 -1.92
C ILE A 89 8.37 4.03 -0.41
N MET A 90 7.51 4.96 0.03
CA MET A 90 7.25 5.13 1.46
C MET A 90 6.68 3.87 2.08
N GLY A 91 5.79 3.19 1.36
CA GLY A 91 5.24 1.92 1.82
C GLY A 91 6.31 0.86 1.97
N ILE A 92 7.20 0.76 0.99
CA ILE A 92 8.32 -0.18 1.04
C ILE A 92 9.21 0.11 2.25
N VAL A 93 9.52 1.38 2.49
CA VAL A 93 10.35 1.77 3.64
C VAL A 93 9.66 1.40 4.95
N ASN A 94 8.37 1.70 5.09
CA ASN A 94 7.63 1.34 6.29
C ASN A 94 7.62 -0.17 6.50
N ALA A 95 7.36 -0.91 5.44
CA ALA A 95 7.34 -2.38 5.51
C ALA A 95 8.71 -2.93 5.90
N ALA A 96 9.77 -2.40 5.29
CA ALA A 96 11.13 -2.84 5.57
C ALA A 96 11.54 -2.58 7.02
N LYS A 97 11.00 -1.51 7.61
CA LYS A 97 11.26 -1.19 9.03
C LYS A 97 10.34 -1.94 9.97
N GLY A 98 9.40 -2.72 9.45
CA GLY A 98 8.42 -3.41 10.29
C GLY A 98 7.36 -2.49 10.88
N GLU A 99 7.19 -1.31 10.32
CA GLU A 99 6.26 -0.31 10.83
C GLU A 99 4.90 -0.41 10.16
N THR A 100 3.86 -0.03 10.91
CA THR A 100 2.50 0.03 10.39
C THR A 100 2.03 1.48 10.41
N LYS A 101 2.65 2.29 9.56
CA LYS A 101 2.31 3.71 9.43
C LYS A 101 1.48 3.91 8.16
N PRO A 102 0.33 4.60 8.26
CA PRO A 102 -0.47 4.89 7.07
C PRO A 102 0.29 5.78 6.09
N LEU A 103 0.09 5.54 4.81
CA LEU A 103 0.64 6.42 3.78
C LEU A 103 -0.09 7.76 3.80
N PRO A 104 0.59 8.87 3.48
CA PRO A 104 -0.11 10.14 3.31
C PRO A 104 -1.11 10.02 2.15
N ILE A 105 -2.15 10.81 2.19
CA ILE A 105 -3.15 10.91 1.13
C ILE A 105 -4.02 9.65 1.02
N THR A 106 -3.43 8.48 0.74
CA THR A 106 -4.19 7.26 0.46
C THR A 106 -4.41 6.36 1.66
N GLY A 107 -3.63 6.52 2.71
CA GLY A 107 -3.58 5.53 3.79
C GLY A 107 -4.67 5.65 4.85
N GLY A 108 -5.61 6.59 4.69
CA GLY A 108 -6.64 6.82 5.71
C GLY A 108 -7.82 5.87 5.66
N PHE A 109 -7.88 4.98 4.69
CA PHE A 109 -9.03 4.10 4.49
C PHE A 109 -8.69 2.67 4.90
N THR A 110 -9.57 2.06 5.70
CA THR A 110 -9.43 0.65 6.06
C THR A 110 -10.51 -0.12 5.32
N LEU A 111 -10.13 -0.75 4.22
CA LEU A 111 -11.04 -1.47 3.35
C LEU A 111 -11.08 -2.97 3.66
N ILE A 112 -10.01 -3.48 4.22
CA ILE A 112 -9.88 -4.88 4.61
C ILE A 112 -9.93 -4.95 6.14
N ARG A 113 -10.78 -5.80 6.68
CA ARG A 113 -10.92 -5.96 8.13
C ARG A 113 -10.65 -7.36 8.60
#